data_c2d46fd4e55aeef4788ae1b47acb274f
#
_entry.id   c2d46fd4e55aeef4788ae1b47acb274f
#
_cell.length_a   1.000
_cell.length_b   1.000
_cell.length_c   1.000
_cell.angle_alpha   90.00
_cell.angle_beta   90.00
_cell.angle_gamma   90.00
#
_symmetry.space_group_name_H-M   'P 1'
#
loop_
_entity.id
_entity.type
_entity.pdbx_description
1 polymer ?
#
loop_
_entity_poly.entity_id
_entity_poly.type
_entity_poly.pdbx_seq_one_letter_code
_entity_poly.pdbx_strand_id
1 'polypeptide(L)'
;MNYKKLGNTDLNVSTICLGTMTWGEQNTQNEGFEQMDYALDQGVNFWDTAEIYSIPPREETFGSTEEIIGNWFEKTKKRDKVILASKVCGPMRDYVRGGGNQFGKKNITKALEGSLRRLKTEYIDLYQLHWPERNTNFFGKLGYVHNDDGEWTKFEDILENLKKFIEQGKIRHIGLSNETPWGLSKFLELSKNKNLPRMLSVQNPYNLLNRTYEVGLAEISICLLYTSPSPRDATL
;
A
#
# COMPACT_ATOMS: atom_id res chain seq x y z
N MET A 1 19.08 0.33 -14.49
CA MET A 1 17.96 -0.19 -13.67
C MET A 1 17.27 -1.32 -14.43
N ASN A 2 16.90 -2.41 -13.73
CA ASN A 2 16.07 -3.47 -14.30
C ASN A 2 14.59 -3.18 -14.03
N TYR A 3 13.74 -3.59 -14.96
CA TYR A 3 12.29 -3.41 -14.87
C TYR A 3 11.55 -4.73 -15.02
N LYS A 4 10.39 -4.83 -14.39
CA LYS A 4 9.47 -5.96 -14.56
C LYS A 4 8.02 -5.48 -14.56
N LYS A 5 7.13 -6.26 -15.14
CA LYS A 5 5.69 -6.00 -15.02
C LYS A 5 5.21 -6.24 -13.60
N LEU A 6 4.39 -5.35 -13.09
CA LEU A 6 3.72 -5.55 -11.82
C LEU A 6 2.53 -6.50 -12.01
N GLY A 7 2.72 -7.76 -11.64
CA GLY A 7 1.74 -8.81 -11.90
C GLY A 7 1.46 -8.97 -13.40
N ASN A 8 0.18 -9.07 -13.75
CA ASN A 8 -0.31 -9.19 -15.12
C ASN A 8 -0.78 -7.85 -15.74
N THR A 9 -0.29 -6.74 -15.22
CA THR A 9 -0.62 -5.39 -15.71
C THR A 9 0.37 -4.88 -16.72
N ASP A 10 0.07 -3.71 -17.31
CA ASP A 10 1.01 -3.00 -18.20
C ASP A 10 1.99 -2.09 -17.42
N LEU A 11 1.89 -2.03 -16.09
CA LEU A 11 2.80 -1.26 -15.26
C LEU A 11 4.19 -1.89 -15.26
N ASN A 12 5.14 -1.21 -15.88
CA ASN A 12 6.54 -1.64 -15.91
C ASN A 12 7.32 -0.92 -14.81
N VAL A 13 7.49 -1.59 -13.68
CA VAL A 13 8.11 -1.04 -12.48
C VAL A 13 9.60 -1.39 -12.40
N SER A 14 10.39 -0.46 -11.85
CA SER A 14 11.76 -0.77 -11.46
C SER A 14 11.79 -1.87 -10.41
N THR A 15 12.79 -2.77 -10.48
CA THR A 15 12.96 -3.85 -9.49
C THR A 15 13.33 -3.34 -8.09
N ILE A 16 13.78 -2.09 -8.01
CA ILE A 16 13.96 -1.35 -6.77
C ILE A 16 12.78 -0.39 -6.63
N CYS A 17 12.19 -0.33 -5.43
CA CYS A 17 11.14 0.60 -5.07
C CYS A 17 11.68 1.64 -4.10
N LEU A 18 11.39 2.92 -4.31
CA LEU A 18 11.73 3.98 -3.37
C LEU A 18 10.72 3.98 -2.22
N GLY A 19 11.16 3.56 -1.04
CA GLY A 19 10.40 3.70 0.20
C GLY A 19 10.55 5.11 0.78
N THR A 20 9.46 5.69 1.28
CA THR A 20 9.41 7.11 1.65
C THR A 20 9.04 7.36 3.11
N MET A 21 8.91 6.34 3.91
CA MET A 21 8.26 6.39 5.23
C MET A 21 8.94 7.30 6.28
N THR A 22 10.13 7.81 6.00
CA THR A 22 10.89 8.64 6.96
C THR A 22 10.76 10.15 6.71
N TRP A 23 10.18 10.54 5.58
CA TRP A 23 10.07 11.95 5.19
C TRP A 23 8.98 12.68 5.96
N GLY A 24 9.36 13.78 6.60
CA GLY A 24 8.49 14.57 7.45
C GLY A 24 8.67 14.30 8.95
N GLU A 25 9.49 13.32 9.32
CA GLU A 25 9.87 13.03 10.71
C GLU A 25 11.39 12.91 10.85
N GLN A 26 12.01 11.94 10.18
CA GLN A 26 13.46 11.69 10.23
C GLN A 26 14.22 12.48 9.14
N ASN A 27 13.56 12.79 8.05
CA ASN A 27 14.10 13.57 6.94
C ASN A 27 13.22 14.77 6.65
N THR A 28 13.86 15.85 6.26
CA THR A 28 13.21 17.08 5.81
C THR A 28 12.61 16.94 4.41
N GLN A 29 11.75 17.87 4.03
CA GLN A 29 11.23 17.95 2.67
C GLN A 29 12.34 18.08 1.61
N ASN A 30 13.40 18.85 1.88
CA ASN A 30 14.49 19.05 0.92
C ASN A 30 15.28 17.76 0.71
N GLU A 31 15.60 17.02 1.77
CA GLU A 31 16.22 15.70 1.66
C GLU A 31 15.32 14.72 0.89
N GLY A 32 14.00 14.74 1.12
CA GLY A 32 13.04 13.96 0.34
C GLY A 32 13.08 14.31 -1.15
N PHE A 33 13.17 15.59 -1.48
CA PHE A 33 13.29 16.07 -2.88
C PHE A 33 14.58 15.58 -3.55
N GLU A 34 15.71 15.67 -2.86
CA GLU A 34 17.00 15.16 -3.36
C GLU A 34 16.94 13.66 -3.61
N GLN A 35 16.33 12.90 -2.69
CA GLN A 35 16.17 11.44 -2.85
C GLN A 35 15.24 11.09 -4.02
N MET A 36 14.13 11.82 -4.23
CA MET A 36 13.22 11.62 -5.35
C MET A 36 13.89 11.93 -6.70
N ASP A 37 14.60 13.05 -6.78
CA ASP A 37 15.33 13.43 -8.00
C ASP A 37 16.40 12.38 -8.32
N TYR A 38 17.22 12.01 -7.35
CA TYR A 38 18.25 10.97 -7.51
C TYR A 38 17.67 9.62 -7.92
N ALA A 39 16.59 9.17 -7.25
CA ALA A 39 15.95 7.90 -7.57
C ALA A 39 15.44 7.86 -9.01
N LEU A 40 14.78 8.92 -9.44
CA LEU A 40 14.27 9.00 -10.81
C LEU A 40 15.41 9.06 -11.84
N ASP A 41 16.48 9.79 -11.58
CA ASP A 41 17.67 9.85 -12.44
C ASP A 41 18.37 8.49 -12.55
N GLN A 42 18.32 7.65 -11.52
CA GLN A 42 18.80 6.27 -11.55
C GLN A 42 17.79 5.29 -12.18
N GLY A 43 16.64 5.77 -12.64
CA GLY A 43 15.58 4.97 -13.27
C GLY A 43 14.67 4.25 -12.27
N VAL A 44 14.65 4.63 -11.00
CA VAL A 44 13.70 4.11 -10.00
C VAL A 44 12.38 4.84 -10.16
N ASN A 45 11.44 4.23 -10.90
CA ASN A 45 10.13 4.80 -11.19
C ASN A 45 9.01 4.31 -10.28
N PHE A 46 9.27 3.35 -9.39
CA PHE A 46 8.27 2.79 -8.48
C PHE A 46 8.49 3.35 -7.07
N TRP A 47 7.50 4.07 -6.54
CA TRP A 47 7.58 4.74 -5.24
C TRP A 47 6.46 4.29 -4.33
N ASP A 48 6.80 4.04 -3.06
CA ASP A 48 5.88 3.54 -2.03
C ASP A 48 5.76 4.53 -0.87
N THR A 49 4.54 4.95 -0.61
CA THR A 49 4.15 5.78 0.54
C THR A 49 2.93 5.20 1.25
N ALA A 50 2.38 5.90 2.23
CA ALA A 50 1.14 5.55 2.91
C ALA A 50 0.49 6.76 3.59
N GLU A 51 -0.82 6.68 3.77
CA GLU A 51 -1.62 7.67 4.49
C GLU A 51 -1.05 8.01 5.87
N ILE A 52 -0.59 6.98 6.61
CA ILE A 52 -0.12 7.16 8.00
C ILE A 52 1.32 7.68 8.10
N TYR A 53 2.07 7.73 6.99
CA TYR A 53 3.47 8.15 7.08
C TYR A 53 3.57 9.67 7.36
N SER A 54 4.50 10.05 8.16
CA SER A 54 5.84 9.47 8.42
C SER A 54 5.88 8.48 9.58
N ILE A 55 7.05 7.82 9.73
CA ILE A 55 7.35 6.87 10.81
C ILE A 55 8.52 7.40 11.65
N PRO A 56 8.43 7.36 13.01
CA PRO A 56 7.34 6.82 13.84
C PRO A 56 6.01 7.59 13.66
N PRO A 57 4.86 6.88 13.69
CA PRO A 57 3.57 7.50 13.42
C PRO A 57 3.12 8.38 14.60
N ARG A 58 2.83 9.65 14.31
CA ARG A 58 2.30 10.64 15.24
C ARG A 58 1.15 11.40 14.60
N GLU A 59 0.26 11.96 15.43
CA GLU A 59 -0.85 12.76 14.92
C GLU A 59 -0.36 13.99 14.17
N GLU A 60 0.69 14.67 14.68
CA GLU A 60 1.25 15.90 14.12
C GLU A 60 1.92 15.71 12.75
N THR A 61 2.45 14.51 12.50
CA THR A 61 3.15 14.19 11.25
C THR A 61 2.38 13.26 10.31
N PHE A 62 1.11 12.98 10.67
CA PHE A 62 0.21 12.17 9.86
C PHE A 62 0.02 12.75 8.47
N GLY A 63 0.37 11.97 7.45
CA GLY A 63 0.23 12.37 6.05
C GLY A 63 1.35 13.25 5.49
N SER A 64 2.33 13.65 6.31
CA SER A 64 3.41 14.56 5.88
C SER A 64 4.23 14.00 4.72
N THR A 65 4.47 12.70 4.69
CA THR A 65 5.19 12.05 3.57
C THR A 65 4.45 12.20 2.24
N GLU A 66 3.13 11.99 2.22
CA GLU A 66 2.33 12.22 1.02
C GLU A 66 2.32 13.70 0.61
N GLU A 67 2.32 14.64 1.56
CA GLU A 67 2.43 16.08 1.28
C GLU A 67 3.77 16.45 0.64
N ILE A 68 4.87 15.91 1.14
CA ILE A 68 6.20 16.10 0.59
C ILE A 68 6.26 15.60 -0.87
N ILE A 69 5.73 14.41 -1.13
CA ILE A 69 5.66 13.86 -2.50
C ILE A 69 4.77 14.74 -3.39
N GLY A 70 3.62 15.18 -2.90
CA GLY A 70 2.70 16.06 -3.61
C GLY A 70 3.34 17.41 -3.96
N ASN A 71 4.11 17.99 -3.04
CA ASN A 71 4.87 19.23 -3.28
C ASN A 71 5.93 19.03 -4.37
N TRP A 72 6.60 17.87 -4.40
CA TRP A 72 7.54 17.54 -5.45
C TRP A 72 6.86 17.38 -6.82
N PHE A 73 5.71 16.70 -6.89
CA PHE A 73 4.93 16.58 -8.13
C PHE A 73 4.49 17.96 -8.63
N GLU A 74 4.01 18.81 -7.75
CA GLU A 74 3.59 20.18 -8.11
C GLU A 74 4.76 21.01 -8.65
N LYS A 75 5.92 20.92 -8.01
CA LYS A 75 7.13 21.65 -8.41
C LYS A 75 7.71 21.15 -9.73
N THR A 76 7.79 19.83 -9.92
CA THR A 76 8.53 19.23 -11.03
C THR A 76 7.67 18.89 -12.24
N LYS A 77 6.36 18.76 -12.06
CA LYS A 77 5.39 18.28 -13.06
C LYS A 77 5.71 16.87 -13.61
N LYS A 78 6.44 16.05 -12.83
CA LYS A 78 6.90 14.70 -13.22
C LYS A 78 6.00 13.56 -12.69
N ARG A 79 4.72 13.82 -12.36
CA ARG A 79 3.80 12.78 -11.84
C ARG A 79 3.68 11.58 -12.79
N ASP A 80 3.70 11.80 -14.09
CA ASP A 80 3.60 10.78 -15.14
C ASP A 80 4.84 9.89 -15.26
N LYS A 81 5.96 10.26 -14.67
CA LYS A 81 7.20 9.46 -14.64
C LYS A 81 7.25 8.46 -13.50
N VAL A 82 6.29 8.53 -12.57
CA VAL A 82 6.29 7.75 -11.35
C VAL A 82 5.08 6.82 -11.30
N ILE A 83 5.33 5.55 -11.02
CA ILE A 83 4.30 4.59 -10.62
C ILE A 83 4.21 4.67 -9.10
N LEU A 84 3.12 5.25 -8.60
CA LEU A 84 2.94 5.58 -7.20
C LEU A 84 2.07 4.55 -6.49
N ALA A 85 2.61 3.95 -5.43
CA ALA A 85 1.85 3.17 -4.47
C ALA A 85 1.58 3.99 -3.21
N SER A 86 0.33 3.97 -2.73
CA SER A 86 -0.03 4.45 -1.40
C SER A 86 -0.94 3.45 -0.69
N LYS A 87 -1.19 3.67 0.61
CA LYS A 87 -1.89 2.70 1.45
C LYS A 87 -2.91 3.37 2.34
N VAL A 88 -4.12 2.79 2.42
CA VAL A 88 -5.08 3.19 3.45
C VAL A 88 -4.71 2.57 4.79
N CYS A 89 -4.63 3.40 5.83
CA CYS A 89 -4.33 2.97 7.18
C CYS A 89 -5.40 2.00 7.72
N GLY A 90 -4.96 0.88 8.30
CA GLY A 90 -5.83 -0.02 9.07
C GLY A 90 -6.14 0.52 10.46
N PRO A 91 -6.83 -0.25 11.33
CA PRO A 91 -7.14 0.16 12.70
C PRO A 91 -5.87 0.36 13.55
N MET A 92 -6.00 0.80 14.78
CA MET A 92 -4.97 1.00 15.82
C MET A 92 -4.53 2.46 16.05
N ARG A 93 -5.09 3.44 15.34
CA ARG A 93 -4.77 4.86 15.55
C ARG A 93 -6.07 5.67 15.58
N ASP A 94 -6.45 6.17 16.75
CA ASP A 94 -7.72 6.88 16.92
C ASP A 94 -7.74 8.25 16.23
N TYR A 95 -6.58 8.88 16.07
CA TYR A 95 -6.46 10.13 15.32
C TYR A 95 -6.65 9.93 13.81
N VAL A 96 -6.53 8.72 13.30
CA VAL A 96 -6.79 8.42 11.89
C VAL A 96 -8.28 8.22 11.68
N ARG A 97 -8.96 9.25 11.19
CA ARG A 97 -10.41 9.27 10.88
C ARG A 97 -11.32 8.86 12.04
N GLY A 98 -10.86 9.03 13.30
CA GLY A 98 -11.59 8.67 14.51
C GLY A 98 -11.54 7.18 14.88
N GLY A 99 -10.64 6.40 14.29
CA GLY A 99 -10.51 4.96 14.57
C GLY A 99 -11.62 4.09 13.96
N GLY A 100 -11.82 2.88 14.51
CA GLY A 100 -12.91 1.98 14.13
C GLY A 100 -12.69 1.24 12.79
N ASN A 101 -13.78 0.97 12.07
CA ASN A 101 -13.79 0.22 10.81
C ASN A 101 -13.17 1.02 9.67
N GLN A 102 -11.87 0.97 9.57
CA GLN A 102 -11.06 1.80 8.69
C GLN A 102 -11.29 1.52 7.21
N PHE A 103 -11.74 0.31 6.83
CA PHE A 103 -12.06 -0.05 5.46
C PHE A 103 -13.54 0.04 5.12
N GLY A 104 -14.38 0.46 6.06
CA GLY A 104 -15.77 0.79 5.79
C GLY A 104 -15.89 1.91 4.75
N LYS A 105 -16.95 1.90 3.95
CA LYS A 105 -17.16 2.80 2.80
C LYS A 105 -16.82 4.26 3.09
N LYS A 106 -17.30 4.81 4.21
CA LYS A 106 -17.07 6.21 4.58
C LYS A 106 -15.58 6.50 4.84
N ASN A 107 -14.92 5.60 5.57
CA ASN A 107 -13.53 5.78 5.98
C ASN A 107 -12.55 5.58 4.82
N ILE A 108 -12.74 4.53 4.00
CA ILE A 108 -11.87 4.30 2.84
C ILE A 108 -12.01 5.41 1.78
N THR A 109 -13.22 5.99 1.64
CA THR A 109 -13.43 7.15 0.77
C THR A 109 -12.66 8.36 1.29
N LYS A 110 -12.80 8.69 2.58
CA LYS A 110 -12.06 9.80 3.20
C LYS A 110 -10.55 9.62 3.12
N ALA A 111 -10.06 8.38 3.30
CA ALA A 111 -8.66 8.05 3.18
C ALA A 111 -8.13 8.35 1.79
N LEU A 112 -8.78 7.82 0.75
CA LEU A 112 -8.37 8.02 -0.64
C LEU A 112 -8.42 9.50 -1.04
N GLU A 113 -9.49 10.20 -0.73
CA GLU A 113 -9.61 11.64 -1.03
C GLU A 113 -8.56 12.47 -0.28
N GLY A 114 -8.24 12.09 0.96
CA GLY A 114 -7.16 12.67 1.73
C GLY A 114 -5.80 12.46 1.07
N SER A 115 -5.49 11.23 0.67
CA SER A 115 -4.24 10.89 -0.02
C SER A 115 -4.10 11.61 -1.36
N LEU A 116 -5.14 11.63 -2.19
CA LEU A 116 -5.13 12.35 -3.48
C LEU A 116 -4.85 13.84 -3.29
N ARG A 117 -5.46 14.46 -2.27
CA ARG A 117 -5.25 15.88 -1.95
C ARG A 117 -3.82 16.15 -1.49
N ARG A 118 -3.26 15.33 -0.56
CA ARG A 118 -1.87 15.48 -0.07
C ARG A 118 -0.86 15.25 -1.19
N LEU A 119 -1.07 14.22 -1.98
CA LEU A 119 -0.24 13.87 -3.13
C LEU A 119 -0.40 14.81 -4.33
N LYS A 120 -1.39 15.73 -4.30
CA LYS A 120 -1.69 16.68 -5.38
C LYS A 120 -1.81 15.99 -6.75
N THR A 121 -2.51 14.87 -6.78
CA THR A 121 -2.73 14.04 -7.97
C THR A 121 -4.17 13.56 -8.04
N GLU A 122 -4.65 13.29 -9.24
CA GLU A 122 -6.01 12.79 -9.46
C GLU A 122 -6.11 11.26 -9.34
N TYR A 123 -4.96 10.56 -9.33
CA TYR A 123 -4.94 9.09 -9.29
C TYR A 123 -3.72 8.53 -8.56
N ILE A 124 -3.89 7.32 -8.02
CA ILE A 124 -2.83 6.46 -7.46
C ILE A 124 -2.74 5.20 -8.32
N ASP A 125 -1.52 4.77 -8.67
CA ASP A 125 -1.33 3.61 -9.54
C ASP A 125 -1.59 2.28 -8.80
N LEU A 126 -1.15 2.16 -7.54
CA LEU A 126 -1.39 1.00 -6.69
C LEU A 126 -1.88 1.46 -5.30
N TYR A 127 -3.13 1.16 -4.97
CA TYR A 127 -3.69 1.50 -3.65
C TYR A 127 -3.83 0.25 -2.80
N GLN A 128 -3.20 0.24 -1.63
CA GLN A 128 -3.04 -0.96 -0.81
C GLN A 128 -3.80 -0.83 0.52
N LEU A 129 -4.32 -1.96 1.02
CA LEU A 129 -4.77 -2.06 2.41
C LEU A 129 -3.52 -2.28 3.28
N HIS A 130 -3.22 -1.35 4.21
CA HIS A 130 -1.92 -1.28 4.88
C HIS A 130 -1.66 -2.43 5.86
N TRP A 131 -2.70 -2.89 6.56
CA TRP A 131 -2.73 -4.11 7.39
C TRP A 131 -4.16 -4.56 7.63
N PRO A 132 -4.37 -5.83 8.02
CA PRO A 132 -5.71 -6.35 8.26
C PRO A 132 -6.52 -5.57 9.29
N GLU A 133 -7.82 -5.41 9.03
CA GLU A 133 -8.78 -4.82 9.98
C GLU A 133 -9.25 -5.85 11.01
N ARG A 134 -9.34 -7.10 10.59
CA ARG A 134 -9.79 -8.21 11.45
C ARG A 134 -8.74 -8.60 12.50
N ASN A 135 -9.20 -9.33 13.55
CA ASN A 135 -8.28 -9.93 14.52
C ASN A 135 -7.40 -10.99 13.86
N THR A 136 -6.15 -10.64 13.61
CA THR A 136 -5.11 -11.55 13.12
C THR A 136 -3.73 -11.01 13.52
N ASN A 137 -2.71 -11.85 13.41
CA ASN A 137 -1.33 -11.43 13.68
C ASN A 137 -0.69 -10.80 12.44
N PHE A 138 -0.07 -9.65 12.62
CA PHE A 138 0.74 -8.95 11.63
C PHE A 138 1.90 -8.22 12.34
N PHE A 139 2.81 -7.60 11.62
CA PHE A 139 4.01 -6.94 12.16
C PHE A 139 4.87 -7.85 13.05
N GLY A 140 4.97 -9.14 12.71
CA GLY A 140 5.81 -10.10 13.45
C GLY A 140 5.22 -10.60 14.76
N LYS A 141 3.96 -10.29 15.09
CA LYS A 141 3.27 -10.82 16.26
C LYS A 141 3.09 -12.33 16.11
N LEU A 142 3.49 -13.07 17.13
CA LEU A 142 3.30 -14.52 17.25
C LEU A 142 2.15 -14.85 18.22
N GLY A 143 1.76 -16.13 18.29
CA GLY A 143 0.75 -16.59 19.22
C GLY A 143 -0.66 -16.14 18.84
N TYR A 144 -1.17 -16.59 17.69
CA TYR A 144 -2.53 -16.26 17.26
C TYR A 144 -3.57 -16.79 18.24
N VAL A 145 -4.43 -15.90 18.71
CA VAL A 145 -5.61 -16.22 19.54
C VAL A 145 -6.84 -15.81 18.76
N HIS A 146 -7.69 -16.79 18.47
CA HIS A 146 -8.94 -16.54 17.76
C HIS A 146 -9.91 -15.75 18.64
N ASN A 147 -10.60 -14.76 18.04
CA ASN A 147 -11.65 -13.99 18.68
C ASN A 147 -12.74 -13.71 17.64
N ASP A 148 -13.93 -14.24 17.89
CA ASP A 148 -15.10 -14.08 17.02
C ASP A 148 -15.87 -12.77 17.27
N ASP A 149 -15.54 -12.03 18.35
CA ASP A 149 -16.33 -10.87 18.80
C ASP A 149 -16.00 -9.57 18.05
N GLY A 150 -15.11 -9.61 17.07
CA GLY A 150 -14.65 -8.42 16.36
C GLY A 150 -15.53 -8.09 15.15
N GLU A 151 -16.17 -6.91 15.18
CA GLU A 151 -16.74 -6.34 13.94
C GLU A 151 -15.62 -5.82 13.03
N TRP A 152 -15.61 -6.24 11.79
CA TRP A 152 -14.71 -5.76 10.74
C TRP A 152 -15.43 -5.72 9.38
N THR A 153 -14.94 -4.88 8.49
CA THR A 153 -15.54 -4.71 7.15
C THR A 153 -15.34 -5.99 6.33
N LYS A 154 -16.42 -6.56 5.80
CA LYS A 154 -16.35 -7.78 4.98
C LYS A 154 -15.48 -7.54 3.75
N PHE A 155 -14.69 -8.54 3.38
CA PHE A 155 -13.81 -8.46 2.20
C PHE A 155 -14.55 -8.10 0.92
N GLU A 156 -15.78 -8.58 0.75
CA GLU A 156 -16.63 -8.25 -0.40
C GLU A 156 -16.95 -6.77 -0.45
N ASP A 157 -17.39 -6.17 0.68
CA ASP A 157 -17.73 -4.74 0.76
C ASP A 157 -16.49 -3.86 0.49
N ILE A 158 -15.31 -4.30 0.95
CA ILE A 158 -14.05 -3.64 0.65
C ILE A 158 -13.79 -3.65 -0.86
N LEU A 159 -13.87 -4.82 -1.50
CA LEU A 159 -13.63 -4.95 -2.94
C LEU A 159 -14.64 -4.16 -3.78
N GLU A 160 -15.91 -4.14 -3.39
CA GLU A 160 -16.94 -3.33 -4.05
C GLU A 160 -16.66 -1.82 -3.95
N ASN A 161 -16.19 -1.36 -2.80
CA ASN A 161 -15.81 0.04 -2.64
C ASN A 161 -14.58 0.40 -3.48
N LEU A 162 -13.56 -0.46 -3.49
CA LEU A 162 -12.37 -0.28 -4.32
C LEU A 162 -12.69 -0.32 -5.82
N LYS A 163 -13.63 -1.18 -6.25
CA LYS A 163 -14.13 -1.22 -7.63
C LYS A 163 -14.64 0.14 -8.09
N LYS A 164 -15.44 0.82 -7.26
CA LYS A 164 -15.97 2.15 -7.58
C LYS A 164 -14.87 3.19 -7.79
N PHE A 165 -13.79 3.11 -7.02
CA PHE A 165 -12.67 4.03 -7.18
C PHE A 165 -11.85 3.75 -8.44
N ILE A 166 -11.75 2.48 -8.86
CA ILE A 166 -11.15 2.09 -10.14
C ILE A 166 -12.02 2.65 -11.30
N GLU A 167 -13.33 2.45 -11.24
CA GLU A 167 -14.29 2.95 -12.23
C GLU A 167 -14.28 4.49 -12.35
N GLN A 168 -13.99 5.18 -11.24
CA GLN A 168 -13.82 6.64 -11.21
C GLN A 168 -12.44 7.10 -11.69
N GLY A 169 -11.51 6.19 -11.98
CA GLY A 169 -10.13 6.51 -12.36
C GLY A 169 -9.25 7.05 -11.24
N LYS A 170 -9.73 7.04 -9.98
CA LYS A 170 -8.98 7.52 -8.81
C LYS A 170 -7.86 6.57 -8.38
N ILE A 171 -8.02 5.27 -8.63
CA ILE A 171 -6.99 4.26 -8.44
C ILE A 171 -6.95 3.37 -9.69
N ARG A 172 -5.77 2.86 -10.03
CA ARG A 172 -5.61 1.95 -11.18
C ARG A 172 -5.68 0.51 -10.74
N HIS A 173 -4.94 0.16 -9.71
CA HIS A 173 -4.82 -1.20 -9.19
C HIS A 173 -4.89 -1.21 -7.67
N ILE A 174 -5.19 -2.39 -7.12
CA ILE A 174 -5.30 -2.60 -5.67
C ILE A 174 -4.34 -3.69 -5.20
N GLY A 175 -3.89 -3.57 -3.95
CA GLY A 175 -2.98 -4.52 -3.33
C GLY A 175 -3.20 -4.65 -1.83
N LEU A 176 -2.43 -5.52 -1.23
CA LEU A 176 -2.43 -5.79 0.21
C LEU A 176 -1.07 -5.48 0.81
N SER A 177 -1.04 -5.19 2.10
CA SER A 177 0.18 -5.10 2.90
C SER A 177 -0.04 -5.76 4.25
N ASN A 178 1.00 -6.39 4.79
CA ASN A 178 0.96 -7.10 6.06
C ASN A 178 -0.17 -8.14 6.18
N GLU A 179 -0.57 -8.71 5.05
CA GLU A 179 -1.68 -9.65 4.98
C GLU A 179 -1.22 -11.10 5.23
N THR A 180 -2.13 -11.94 5.68
CA THR A 180 -1.90 -13.36 5.89
C THR A 180 -2.21 -14.18 4.63
N PRO A 181 -1.68 -15.43 4.51
CA PRO A 181 -2.05 -16.32 3.41
C PRO A 181 -3.56 -16.55 3.29
N TRP A 182 -4.25 -16.68 4.44
CA TRP A 182 -5.70 -16.87 4.47
C TRP A 182 -6.44 -15.65 3.89
N GLY A 183 -6.10 -14.43 4.35
CA GLY A 183 -6.76 -13.22 3.88
C GLY A 183 -6.52 -12.95 2.40
N LEU A 184 -5.28 -13.14 1.93
CA LEU A 184 -4.95 -13.04 0.51
C LEU A 184 -5.77 -14.03 -0.33
N SER A 185 -5.85 -15.31 0.10
CA SER A 185 -6.65 -16.34 -0.59
C SER A 185 -8.14 -15.95 -0.66
N LYS A 186 -8.69 -15.39 0.43
CA LYS A 186 -10.10 -14.97 0.48
C LYS A 186 -10.38 -13.78 -0.46
N PHE A 187 -9.52 -12.78 -0.52
CA PHE A 187 -9.66 -11.69 -1.49
C PHE A 187 -9.63 -12.21 -2.93
N LEU A 188 -8.75 -13.17 -3.25
CA LEU A 188 -8.64 -13.75 -4.58
C LEU A 188 -9.87 -14.59 -4.95
N GLU A 189 -10.36 -15.40 -4.01
CA GLU A 189 -11.57 -16.20 -4.19
C GLU A 189 -12.77 -15.32 -4.51
N LEU A 190 -12.99 -14.27 -3.73
CA LEU A 190 -14.09 -13.32 -3.94
C LEU A 190 -13.96 -12.57 -5.27
N SER A 191 -12.76 -12.11 -5.59
CA SER A 191 -12.47 -11.45 -6.86
C SER A 191 -12.87 -12.33 -8.04
N LYS A 192 -12.50 -13.62 -8.03
CA LYS A 192 -12.82 -14.58 -9.08
C LYS A 192 -14.33 -14.89 -9.13
N ASN A 193 -14.94 -15.20 -7.98
CA ASN A 193 -16.31 -15.72 -7.92
C ASN A 193 -17.37 -14.64 -8.14
N LYS A 194 -17.04 -13.36 -7.82
CA LYS A 194 -17.99 -12.23 -7.87
C LYS A 194 -17.63 -11.17 -8.91
N ASN A 195 -16.66 -11.43 -9.76
CA ASN A 195 -16.16 -10.47 -10.75
C ASN A 195 -15.81 -9.12 -10.14
N LEU A 196 -15.07 -9.15 -9.03
CA LEU A 196 -14.57 -7.99 -8.32
C LEU A 196 -13.09 -7.75 -8.64
N PRO A 197 -12.56 -6.55 -8.38
CA PRO A 197 -11.16 -6.24 -8.63
C PRO A 197 -10.21 -7.21 -7.91
N ARG A 198 -9.14 -7.60 -8.62
CA ARG A 198 -8.16 -8.53 -8.10
C ARG A 198 -7.06 -7.80 -7.34
N MET A 199 -6.70 -8.28 -6.16
CA MET A 199 -5.47 -7.87 -5.48
C MET A 199 -4.27 -8.23 -6.35
N LEU A 200 -3.47 -7.22 -6.70
CA LEU A 200 -2.37 -7.36 -7.65
C LEU A 200 -1.05 -7.70 -6.96
N SER A 201 -0.87 -7.24 -5.74
CA SER A 201 0.37 -7.38 -4.98
C SER A 201 0.10 -7.64 -3.51
N VAL A 202 1.09 -8.19 -2.83
CA VAL A 202 1.14 -8.25 -1.37
C VAL A 202 2.52 -7.76 -0.91
N GLN A 203 2.53 -6.81 0.03
CA GLN A 203 3.74 -6.19 0.59
C GLN A 203 3.87 -6.57 2.06
N ASN A 204 4.76 -7.51 2.35
CA ASN A 204 5.03 -7.97 3.71
C ASN A 204 6.53 -7.85 4.03
N PRO A 205 6.92 -7.78 5.31
CA PRO A 205 8.33 -7.77 5.70
C PRO A 205 9.05 -9.03 5.25
N TYR A 206 10.16 -8.87 4.55
CA TYR A 206 11.05 -9.94 4.13
C TYR A 206 12.50 -9.46 4.12
N ASN A 207 13.38 -10.18 4.78
CA ASN A 207 14.82 -9.94 4.74
C ASN A 207 15.58 -11.21 5.24
N LEU A 208 16.91 -11.18 5.25
CA LEU A 208 17.73 -12.33 5.65
C LEU A 208 17.46 -12.83 7.08
N LEU A 209 16.98 -11.97 7.97
CA LEU A 209 16.63 -12.30 9.37
C LEU A 209 15.17 -12.62 9.58
N ASN A 210 14.28 -12.18 8.67
CA ASN A 210 12.86 -12.45 8.71
C ASN A 210 12.38 -13.04 7.39
N ARG A 211 12.28 -14.37 7.36
CA ARG A 211 11.88 -15.14 6.18
C ARG A 211 10.49 -15.77 6.31
N THR A 212 9.66 -15.24 7.20
CA THR A 212 8.29 -15.75 7.44
C THR A 212 7.39 -15.70 6.21
N TYR A 213 7.68 -14.79 5.26
CA TYR A 213 7.00 -14.71 3.96
C TYR A 213 7.06 -16.04 3.18
N GLU A 214 8.16 -16.76 3.28
CA GLU A 214 8.38 -18.02 2.55
C GLU A 214 7.46 -19.15 3.03
N VAL A 215 6.95 -19.08 4.26
CA VAL A 215 6.16 -20.17 4.87
C VAL A 215 4.79 -20.37 4.21
N GLY A 216 4.23 -19.34 3.59
CA GLY A 216 2.91 -19.46 2.97
C GLY A 216 2.62 -18.44 1.88
N LEU A 217 3.15 -17.23 1.98
CA LEU A 217 2.87 -16.17 1.00
C LEU A 217 3.68 -16.33 -0.28
N ALA A 218 4.90 -16.86 -0.22
CA ALA A 218 5.75 -17.01 -1.41
C ALA A 218 5.11 -17.91 -2.45
N GLU A 219 4.60 -19.09 -2.05
CA GLU A 219 3.91 -20.01 -2.96
C GLU A 219 2.70 -19.37 -3.61
N ILE A 220 1.82 -18.74 -2.80
CA ILE A 220 0.64 -18.03 -3.33
C ILE A 220 1.05 -16.94 -4.31
N SER A 221 2.09 -16.17 -3.98
CA SER A 221 2.57 -15.07 -4.82
C SER A 221 3.08 -15.56 -6.17
N ILE A 222 3.87 -16.63 -6.18
CA ILE A 222 4.41 -17.24 -7.40
C ILE A 222 3.30 -17.87 -8.24
N CYS A 223 2.45 -18.69 -7.63
CA CYS A 223 1.41 -19.44 -8.35
C CYS A 223 0.31 -18.54 -8.91
N LEU A 224 0.04 -17.41 -8.28
CA LEU A 224 -1.01 -16.49 -8.70
C LEU A 224 -0.48 -15.22 -9.38
N LEU A 225 0.80 -15.20 -9.76
CA LEU A 225 1.47 -14.06 -10.40
C LEU A 225 1.44 -12.78 -9.57
N TYR A 226 1.44 -12.92 -8.24
CA TYR A 226 1.63 -11.78 -7.35
C TYR A 226 3.09 -11.38 -7.32
N THR A 227 3.32 -10.09 -7.20
CA THR A 227 4.66 -9.56 -6.94
C THR A 227 4.67 -8.86 -5.59
N SER A 228 5.75 -9.01 -4.85
CA SER A 228 6.00 -8.19 -3.68
C SER A 228 6.76 -6.93 -4.12
N PRO A 229 6.21 -5.73 -3.94
CA PRO A 229 6.84 -4.50 -4.43
C PRO A 229 7.77 -3.83 -3.41
N SER A 230 8.03 -4.42 -2.25
CA SER A 230 8.82 -3.74 -1.22
C SER A 230 10.33 -3.95 -1.39
N PRO A 231 11.16 -2.92 -1.18
CA PRO A 231 12.61 -3.07 -1.12
C PRO A 231 13.10 -3.83 0.14
N ARG A 232 12.21 -4.01 1.13
CA ARG A 232 12.42 -4.93 2.26
C ARG A 232 12.10 -6.37 1.89
N ASP A 233 11.44 -6.55 0.77
CA ASP A 233 11.01 -7.83 0.26
C ASP A 233 11.92 -8.14 -0.91
N ALA A 234 13.02 -8.86 -0.65
CA ALA A 234 13.85 -9.36 -1.73
C ALA A 234 12.94 -10.12 -2.70
N THR A 235 12.91 -9.70 -3.93
CA THR A 235 12.23 -10.42 -4.99
C THR A 235 12.90 -11.76 -5.18
N LEU A 236 12.16 -12.82 -4.93
CA LEU A 236 12.50 -14.15 -5.43
C LEU A 236 12.33 -14.20 -6.94
#